data_6295a7a07ec2c94e5d22521dbabef567
#
_entry.id   6295a7a07ec2c94e5d22521dbabef567
#
_cell.length_a   1.000
_cell.length_b   1.000
_cell.length_c   1.000
_cell.angle_alpha   90.00
_cell.angle_beta   90.00
_cell.angle_gamma   90.00
#
_symmetry.space_group_name_H-M   'P 1'
#
loop_
_entity.id
_entity.type
_entity.pdbx_description
1 polymer ?
#
loop_
_entity_poly.entity_id
_entity_poly.type
_entity_poly.pdbx_seq_one_letter_code
_entity_poly.pdbx_strand_id
1 'polypeptide(L)'
;METMNSERVIAAPIDDVFNWLTTTTNYTRSPLVLRCRLARRGESAPYGVGAVRSHLWMIGWLRERITRYEPPYTTEYVVERSVPPSRHEFGSMTFSEVDGGTLVRWTTRAEMKLPLLGPVLTRVLVRPMIVRSFGSILDAADTALARQPHGKSS
;
A
#
# COMPACT_ATOMS: atom_id res chain seq x y z
N MET A 1 8.00 -9.30 15.87
CA MET A 1 7.33 -8.92 14.62
C MET A 1 6.13 -8.04 14.92
N GLU A 2 6.04 -6.90 14.26
CA GLU A 2 5.02 -5.90 14.53
C GLU A 2 3.96 -5.86 13.45
N THR A 3 2.70 -5.67 13.85
CA THR A 3 1.58 -5.41 12.94
C THR A 3 1.33 -3.91 12.89
N MET A 4 1.25 -3.37 11.69
CA MET A 4 1.08 -1.94 11.44
C MET A 4 -0.18 -1.74 10.61
N ASN A 5 -1.03 -0.82 11.07
CA ASN A 5 -2.31 -0.55 10.44
C ASN A 5 -2.45 0.92 10.11
N SER A 6 -3.10 1.21 9.00
CA SER A 6 -3.55 2.54 8.65
C SER A 6 -4.94 2.43 8.04
N GLU A 7 -5.83 3.34 8.42
CA GLU A 7 -7.20 3.36 7.92
C GLU A 7 -7.57 4.76 7.47
N ARG A 8 -8.43 4.84 6.45
CA ARG A 8 -8.99 6.11 6.02
C ARG A 8 -10.27 5.89 5.23
N VAL A 9 -11.23 6.77 5.43
CA VAL A 9 -12.40 6.88 4.54
C VAL A 9 -12.04 7.86 3.43
N ILE A 10 -12.08 7.36 2.20
CA ILE A 10 -11.82 8.17 1.00
C ILE A 10 -13.16 8.47 0.35
N ALA A 11 -13.43 9.75 0.08
CA ALA A 11 -14.70 10.21 -0.47
C ALA A 11 -14.77 9.95 -1.98
N ALA A 12 -14.82 8.67 -2.36
CA ALA A 12 -14.90 8.22 -3.74
C ALA A 12 -15.51 6.80 -3.80
N PRO A 13 -16.05 6.40 -4.96
CA PRO A 13 -16.56 5.04 -5.15
C PRO A 13 -15.49 3.97 -4.98
N ILE A 14 -15.89 2.80 -4.51
CA ILE A 14 -14.96 1.70 -4.19
C ILE A 14 -14.10 1.27 -5.38
N ASP A 15 -14.67 1.23 -6.57
CA ASP A 15 -13.90 0.87 -7.77
C ASP A 15 -12.77 1.87 -8.05
N ASP A 16 -13.05 3.15 -7.91
CA ASP A 16 -12.05 4.20 -8.13
C ASP A 16 -10.94 4.16 -7.08
N VAL A 17 -11.30 3.95 -5.82
CA VAL A 17 -10.36 3.85 -4.71
C VAL A 17 -9.47 2.62 -4.87
N PHE A 18 -10.06 1.48 -5.18
CA PHE A 18 -9.32 0.25 -5.41
C PHE A 18 -8.34 0.39 -6.58
N ASN A 19 -8.82 0.90 -7.72
CA ASN A 19 -7.99 1.08 -8.90
C ASN A 19 -6.81 2.03 -8.64
N TRP A 20 -7.06 3.14 -7.95
CA TRP A 20 -6.01 4.11 -7.66
C TRP A 20 -4.93 3.51 -6.75
N LEU A 21 -5.34 2.85 -5.68
CA LEU A 21 -4.41 2.31 -4.68
C LEU A 21 -3.70 1.03 -5.11
N THR A 22 -4.27 0.27 -6.05
CA THR A 22 -3.58 -0.90 -6.61
C THR A 22 -2.63 -0.53 -7.74
N THR A 23 -2.84 0.61 -8.38
CA THR A 23 -1.93 1.15 -9.41
C THR A 23 -0.81 1.92 -8.70
N THR A 24 0.21 1.21 -8.26
CA THR A 24 1.19 1.74 -7.31
C THR A 24 2.10 2.83 -7.88
N THR A 25 2.14 3.03 -9.19
CA THR A 25 2.80 4.20 -9.78
C THR A 25 2.17 5.51 -9.31
N ASN A 26 0.92 5.49 -8.86
CA ASN A 26 0.24 6.64 -8.26
C ASN A 26 0.86 7.06 -6.92
N TYR A 27 1.57 6.18 -6.26
CA TYR A 27 2.14 6.43 -4.92
C TYR A 27 3.16 7.56 -4.91
N THR A 28 3.76 7.87 -6.03
CA THR A 28 4.69 9.01 -6.15
C THR A 28 4.02 10.36 -5.95
N ARG A 29 2.69 10.40 -5.89
CA ARG A 29 1.93 11.59 -5.47
C ARG A 29 2.12 11.89 -3.98
N SER A 30 2.54 10.91 -3.19
CA SER A 30 2.96 11.12 -1.80
C SER A 30 4.40 11.65 -1.78
N PRO A 31 4.70 12.69 -0.98
CA PRO A 31 6.07 13.18 -0.85
C PRO A 31 7.02 12.20 -0.18
N LEU A 32 6.49 11.15 0.45
CA LEU A 32 7.29 10.12 1.12
C LEU A 32 7.68 8.97 0.18
N VAL A 33 7.19 8.98 -1.06
CA VAL A 33 7.46 7.96 -2.06
C VAL A 33 8.22 8.59 -3.22
N LEU A 34 9.43 8.11 -3.47
CA LEU A 34 10.31 8.66 -4.49
C LEU A 34 10.10 8.05 -5.87
N ARG A 35 9.87 6.73 -5.92
CA ARG A 35 9.73 6.01 -7.19
C ARG A 35 8.95 4.71 -6.99
N CYS A 36 8.04 4.43 -7.92
CA CYS A 36 7.32 3.17 -7.98
C CYS A 36 7.32 2.67 -9.42
N ARG A 37 7.56 1.37 -9.59
CA ARG A 37 7.59 0.74 -10.90
C ARG A 37 6.92 -0.63 -10.86
N LEU A 38 6.16 -0.94 -11.91
CA LEU A 38 5.67 -2.30 -12.13
C LEU A 38 6.77 -3.07 -12.84
N ALA A 39 7.50 -3.91 -12.06
CA ALA A 39 8.63 -4.68 -12.58
C ALA A 39 8.19 -5.90 -13.38
N ARG A 40 7.02 -6.46 -13.06
CA ARG A 40 6.45 -7.61 -13.75
C ARG A 40 4.93 -7.52 -13.67
N ARG A 41 4.26 -7.71 -14.81
CA ARG A 41 2.79 -7.72 -14.86
C ARG A 41 2.25 -9.01 -14.26
N GLY A 42 1.09 -8.93 -13.63
CA GLY A 42 0.36 -10.09 -13.13
C GLY A 42 -0.22 -10.94 -14.26
N GLU A 43 -0.74 -12.11 -13.90
CA GLU A 43 -1.28 -13.09 -14.87
C GLU A 43 -2.56 -12.61 -15.54
N SER A 44 -3.51 -12.10 -14.76
CA SER A 44 -4.85 -11.73 -15.25
C SER A 44 -5.06 -10.23 -15.38
N ALA A 45 -4.25 -9.45 -14.69
CA ALA A 45 -4.32 -7.99 -14.68
C ALA A 45 -2.92 -7.44 -14.41
N PRO A 46 -2.60 -6.20 -14.85
CA PRO A 46 -1.26 -5.64 -14.65
C PRO A 46 -0.80 -5.68 -13.19
N TYR A 47 -1.68 -5.36 -12.25
CA TYR A 47 -1.39 -5.39 -10.81
C TYR A 47 -2.06 -6.56 -10.10
N GLY A 48 -2.42 -7.61 -10.83
CA GLY A 48 -3.03 -8.82 -10.29
C GLY A 48 -2.02 -9.80 -9.71
N VAL A 49 -2.50 -11.00 -9.39
CA VAL A 49 -1.67 -12.06 -8.80
C VAL A 49 -0.43 -12.32 -9.65
N GLY A 50 0.73 -12.41 -9.01
CA GLY A 50 2.02 -12.59 -9.67
C GLY A 50 2.70 -11.30 -10.09
N ALA A 51 2.02 -10.16 -10.03
CA ALA A 51 2.64 -8.86 -10.31
C ALA A 51 3.76 -8.58 -9.31
N VAL A 52 4.86 -8.01 -9.81
CA VAL A 52 6.00 -7.61 -8.98
C VAL A 52 6.16 -6.11 -9.08
N ARG A 53 6.16 -5.45 -7.93
CA ARG A 53 6.27 -3.99 -7.82
C ARG A 53 7.57 -3.63 -7.13
N SER A 54 8.26 -2.64 -7.66
CA SER A 54 9.49 -2.11 -7.06
C SER A 54 9.22 -0.68 -6.58
N HIS A 55 9.53 -0.42 -5.32
CA HIS A 55 9.29 0.87 -4.68
C HIS A 55 10.57 1.43 -4.08
N LEU A 56 10.77 2.72 -4.25
CA LEU A 56 11.74 3.47 -3.47
C LEU A 56 10.97 4.51 -2.65
N TRP A 57 10.88 4.27 -1.36
CA TRP A 57 10.27 5.19 -0.39
C TRP A 57 11.38 5.90 0.38
N MET A 58 11.04 6.97 1.08
CA MET A 58 12.02 7.67 1.93
C MET A 58 12.64 6.77 2.98
N ILE A 59 11.91 5.74 3.40
CA ILE A 59 12.35 4.77 4.42
C ILE A 59 13.18 3.62 3.85
N GLY A 60 13.27 3.49 2.52
CA GLY A 60 14.06 2.44 1.87
C GLY A 60 13.43 1.91 0.60
N TRP A 61 14.10 0.90 0.04
CA TRP A 61 13.67 0.22 -1.17
C TRP A 61 12.99 -1.10 -0.81
N LEU A 62 11.95 -1.46 -1.55
CA LEU A 62 11.28 -2.75 -1.40
C LEU A 62 10.77 -3.27 -2.73
N ARG A 63 10.75 -4.61 -2.82
CA ARG A 63 10.21 -5.35 -3.95
C ARG A 63 9.12 -6.27 -3.43
N GLU A 64 7.92 -6.14 -4.00
CA GLU A 64 6.73 -6.84 -3.55
C GLU A 64 6.15 -7.70 -4.66
N ARG A 65 5.53 -8.81 -4.26
CA ARG A 65 4.75 -9.66 -5.18
C ARG A 65 3.32 -9.75 -4.69
N ILE A 66 2.37 -9.58 -5.60
CA ILE A 66 0.94 -9.71 -5.30
C ILE A 66 0.59 -11.19 -5.16
N THR A 67 0.00 -11.55 -4.02
CA THR A 67 -0.40 -12.92 -3.70
C THR A 67 -1.91 -13.12 -3.79
N ARG A 68 -2.69 -12.04 -3.68
CA ARG A 68 -4.15 -12.09 -3.78
C ARG A 68 -4.65 -10.81 -4.43
N TYR A 69 -5.64 -10.93 -5.30
CA TYR A 69 -6.21 -9.81 -6.02
C TYR A 69 -7.68 -10.07 -6.29
N GLU A 70 -8.54 -9.40 -5.55
CA GLU A 70 -9.99 -9.55 -5.63
C GLU A 70 -10.66 -8.17 -5.74
N PRO A 71 -10.69 -7.57 -6.95
CA PRO A 71 -11.32 -6.27 -7.13
C PRO A 71 -12.82 -6.31 -6.83
N PRO A 72 -13.39 -5.27 -6.23
CA PRO A 72 -12.71 -4.09 -5.69
C PRO A 72 -12.50 -4.16 -4.17
N TYR A 73 -12.37 -5.35 -3.61
CA TYR A 73 -12.44 -5.57 -2.16
C TYR A 73 -11.11 -5.85 -1.47
N THR A 74 -10.21 -6.57 -2.12
CA THR A 74 -8.99 -7.03 -1.43
C THR A 74 -7.81 -7.15 -2.38
N THR A 75 -6.63 -6.75 -1.91
CA THR A 75 -5.34 -7.09 -2.50
C THR A 75 -4.37 -7.43 -1.37
N GLU A 76 -3.55 -8.46 -1.58
CA GLU A 76 -2.53 -8.89 -0.62
C GLU A 76 -1.20 -9.04 -1.33
N TYR A 77 -0.14 -8.81 -0.60
CA TYR A 77 1.22 -8.87 -1.14
C TYR A 77 2.22 -9.35 -0.09
N VAL A 78 3.39 -9.78 -0.56
CA VAL A 78 4.54 -10.06 0.28
C VAL A 78 5.71 -9.22 -0.21
N VAL A 79 6.50 -8.70 0.72
CA VAL A 79 7.77 -8.04 0.41
C VAL A 79 8.83 -9.12 0.33
N GLU A 80 9.34 -9.37 -0.86
CA GLU A 80 10.33 -10.41 -1.12
C GLU A 80 11.75 -9.95 -0.77
N ARG A 81 12.02 -8.67 -0.99
CA ARG A 81 13.34 -8.05 -0.74
C ARG A 81 13.14 -6.61 -0.28
N SER A 82 14.01 -6.16 0.60
CA SER A 82 14.03 -4.77 1.03
C SER A 82 15.43 -4.33 1.45
N VAL A 83 15.66 -3.02 1.37
CA VAL A 83 16.87 -2.36 1.91
C VAL A 83 16.37 -1.16 2.71
N PRO A 84 16.57 -1.15 4.04
CA PRO A 84 17.20 -2.17 4.89
C PRO A 84 16.44 -3.51 4.85
N PRO A 85 17.13 -4.64 5.08
CA PRO A 85 16.51 -5.95 5.02
C PRO A 85 15.46 -6.13 6.11
N SER A 86 14.34 -6.75 5.74
CA SER A 86 13.24 -7.02 6.67
C SER A 86 12.71 -8.44 6.47
N ARG A 87 12.03 -8.92 7.50
CA ARG A 87 11.23 -10.14 7.43
C ARG A 87 9.79 -9.69 7.33
N HIS A 88 9.15 -9.99 6.21
CA HIS A 88 7.78 -9.57 5.92
C HIS A 88 6.87 -10.77 5.83
N GLU A 89 5.86 -10.80 6.68
CA GLU A 89 4.90 -11.90 6.72
C GLU A 89 3.79 -11.71 5.70
N PHE A 90 3.13 -10.54 5.73
CA PHE A 90 2.11 -10.18 4.75
C PHE A 90 1.84 -8.68 4.75
N GLY A 91 1.26 -8.22 3.65
CA GLY A 91 0.60 -6.92 3.56
C GLY A 91 -0.77 -7.10 2.93
N SER A 92 -1.76 -6.36 3.38
CA SER A 92 -3.10 -6.40 2.80
C SER A 92 -3.76 -5.04 2.81
N MET A 93 -4.57 -4.81 1.78
CA MET A 93 -5.50 -3.69 1.71
C MET A 93 -6.89 -4.26 1.54
N THR A 94 -7.81 -3.82 2.38
CA THR A 94 -9.23 -4.14 2.24
C THR A 94 -10.02 -2.87 2.01
N PHE A 95 -11.07 -2.98 1.21
CA PHE A 95 -11.90 -1.89 0.77
C PHE A 95 -13.36 -2.24 1.05
N SER A 96 -14.07 -1.34 1.70
CA SER A 96 -15.49 -1.54 1.97
C SER A 96 -16.28 -0.25 1.76
N GLU A 97 -17.48 -0.37 1.23
CA GLU A 97 -18.38 0.75 1.03
C GLU A 97 -18.92 1.20 2.40
N VAL A 98 -18.82 2.49 2.67
CA VAL A 98 -19.34 3.10 3.89
C VAL A 98 -20.04 4.40 3.54
N ASP A 99 -20.74 4.99 4.50
CA ASP A 99 -21.31 6.32 4.34
C ASP A 99 -20.18 7.32 4.11
N GLY A 100 -20.28 8.09 3.05
CA GLY A 100 -19.29 9.09 2.69
C GLY A 100 -18.17 8.61 1.80
N GLY A 101 -18.17 7.32 1.38
CA GLY A 101 -17.18 6.83 0.43
C GLY A 101 -16.73 5.39 0.64
N THR A 102 -15.43 5.19 0.70
CA THR A 102 -14.81 3.86 0.83
C THR A 102 -13.86 3.84 2.02
N LEU A 103 -14.05 2.88 2.92
CA LEU A 103 -13.09 2.63 4.00
C LEU A 103 -11.97 1.75 3.47
N VAL A 104 -10.75 2.26 3.57
CA VAL A 104 -9.53 1.53 3.23
C VAL A 104 -8.82 1.15 4.52
N ARG A 105 -8.48 -0.13 4.65
CA ARG A 105 -7.64 -0.63 5.74
C ARG A 105 -6.39 -1.23 5.14
N TRP A 106 -5.26 -0.70 5.53
CA TRP A 106 -3.95 -1.17 5.07
C TRP A 106 -3.18 -1.75 6.25
N THR A 107 -2.92 -3.04 6.20
CA THR A 107 -2.25 -3.77 7.27
C THR A 107 -1.00 -4.42 6.73
N THR A 108 0.09 -4.33 7.48
CA THR A 108 1.33 -5.07 7.17
C THR A 108 1.90 -5.64 8.46
N ARG A 109 2.56 -6.78 8.34
CA ARG A 109 3.24 -7.43 9.44
C ARG A 109 4.68 -7.71 9.06
N ALA A 110 5.61 -7.05 9.75
CA ALA A 110 7.02 -7.08 9.39
C ALA A 110 7.94 -6.82 10.58
N GLU A 111 9.21 -7.15 10.40
CA GLU A 111 10.26 -6.92 11.38
C GLU A 111 11.58 -6.66 10.64
N MET A 112 12.38 -5.75 11.16
CA MET A 112 13.73 -5.51 10.64
C MET A 112 14.66 -6.69 10.97
N LYS A 113 15.44 -7.13 9.98
CA LYS A 113 16.44 -8.19 10.17
C LYS A 113 17.74 -7.60 10.72
N LEU A 114 17.70 -7.18 11.97
CA LEU A 114 18.88 -6.70 12.68
C LEU A 114 19.10 -7.57 13.91
N PRO A 115 20.33 -8.13 14.11
CA PRO A 115 20.61 -8.94 15.30
C PRO A 115 20.38 -8.11 16.56
N LEU A 116 19.74 -8.69 17.55
CA LEU A 116 19.49 -8.16 18.90
C LEU A 116 18.54 -6.96 18.99
N LEU A 117 18.59 -6.01 18.03
CA LEU A 117 17.81 -4.76 18.08
C LEU A 117 16.64 -4.71 17.10
N GLY A 118 16.47 -5.74 16.25
CA GLY A 118 15.41 -5.75 15.24
C GLY A 118 14.01 -5.48 15.76
N PRO A 119 13.52 -6.22 16.80
CA PRO A 119 12.19 -5.98 17.34
C PRO A 119 12.01 -4.59 17.94
N VAL A 120 13.00 -4.10 18.66
CA VAL A 120 12.96 -2.77 19.29
C VAL A 120 12.94 -1.68 18.25
N LEU A 121 13.86 -1.75 17.26
CA LEU A 121 13.91 -0.77 16.15
C LEU A 121 12.64 -0.77 15.32
N THR A 122 12.08 -1.95 15.06
CA THR A 122 10.83 -2.07 14.33
C THR A 122 9.71 -1.34 15.07
N ARG A 123 9.57 -1.57 16.35
CA ARG A 123 8.51 -0.95 17.14
C ARG A 123 8.70 0.55 17.33
N VAL A 124 9.91 0.99 17.63
CA VAL A 124 10.18 2.38 18.04
C VAL A 124 10.38 3.31 16.87
N LEU A 125 11.02 2.84 15.80
CA LEU A 125 11.41 3.67 14.66
C LEU A 125 10.67 3.31 13.37
N VAL A 126 10.68 2.06 12.96
CA VAL A 126 10.17 1.63 11.67
C VAL A 126 8.65 1.68 11.62
N ARG A 127 7.98 1.22 12.67
CA ARG A 127 6.51 1.21 12.72
C ARG A 127 5.91 2.61 12.51
N PRO A 128 6.34 3.64 13.25
CA PRO A 128 5.80 4.99 13.01
C PRO A 128 6.09 5.51 11.61
N MET A 129 7.24 5.19 11.05
CA MET A 129 7.61 5.62 9.69
C MET A 129 6.73 4.96 8.62
N ILE A 130 6.45 3.66 8.78
CA ILE A 130 5.59 2.92 7.85
C ILE A 130 4.15 3.43 7.94
N VAL A 131 3.62 3.60 9.14
CA VAL A 131 2.26 4.11 9.35
C VAL A 131 2.12 5.51 8.75
N ARG A 132 3.13 6.36 8.92
CA ARG A 132 3.14 7.70 8.32
C ARG A 132 3.17 7.60 6.79
N SER A 133 3.96 6.70 6.22
CA SER A 133 4.03 6.52 4.77
C SER A 133 2.70 6.03 4.19
N PHE A 134 2.07 5.07 4.84
CA PHE A 134 0.75 4.59 4.44
C PHE A 134 -0.29 5.73 4.50
N GLY A 135 -0.30 6.46 5.61
CA GLY A 135 -1.19 7.62 5.77
C GLY A 135 -1.00 8.67 4.69
N SER A 136 0.25 8.94 4.32
CA SER A 136 0.58 9.89 3.25
C SER A 136 0.08 9.42 1.88
N ILE A 137 0.18 8.13 1.59
CA ILE A 137 -0.34 7.58 0.34
C ILE A 137 -1.86 7.63 0.32
N LEU A 138 -2.53 7.30 1.44
CA LEU A 138 -3.98 7.40 1.55
C LEU A 138 -4.46 8.86 1.42
N ASP A 139 -3.73 9.81 1.97
CA ASP A 139 -3.98 11.24 1.78
C ASP A 139 -3.89 11.64 0.31
N ALA A 140 -2.87 11.16 -0.38
CA ALA A 140 -2.68 11.42 -1.80
C ALA A 140 -3.83 10.86 -2.64
N ALA A 141 -4.31 9.67 -2.30
CA ALA A 141 -5.46 9.04 -2.94
C ALA A 141 -6.72 9.89 -2.75
N ASP A 142 -6.98 10.32 -1.51
CA ASP A 142 -8.14 11.14 -1.18
C ASP A 142 -8.12 12.47 -1.95
N THR A 143 -6.97 13.13 -1.97
CA THR A 143 -6.79 14.39 -2.70
C THR A 143 -6.98 14.20 -4.21
N ALA A 144 -6.38 13.15 -4.78
CA ALA A 144 -6.46 12.90 -6.22
C ALA A 144 -7.89 12.57 -6.65
N LEU A 145 -8.59 11.74 -5.90
CA LEU A 145 -9.94 11.30 -6.23
C LEU A 145 -11.00 12.38 -5.96
N ALA A 146 -10.78 13.24 -4.98
CA ALA A 146 -11.64 14.38 -4.73
C ALA A 146 -11.64 15.40 -5.87
N ARG A 147 -10.55 15.46 -6.63
CA ARG A 147 -10.43 16.37 -7.78
C ARG A 147 -11.02 15.82 -9.07
N GLN A 148 -11.31 14.51 -9.10
CA GLN A 148 -11.92 13.90 -10.27
C GLN A 148 -13.44 14.09 -10.21
N PRO A 149 -14.12 14.39 -11.35
CA PRO A 149 -15.57 14.39 -11.37
C PRO A 149 -16.07 12.97 -11.12
N HIS A 150 -16.66 12.76 -9.94
CA HIS A 150 -17.23 11.48 -9.58
C HIS A 150 -18.53 11.25 -10.34
N GLY A 151 -18.64 10.06 -10.94
CA GLY A 151 -19.92 9.54 -11.35
C GLY A 151 -20.71 10.48 -12.23
N LYS A 152 -20.19 10.90 -13.36
CA LYS A 152 -21.02 11.41 -14.41
C LYS A 152 -21.80 10.25 -15.01
N SER A 153 -22.81 9.80 -14.30
CA SER A 153 -23.92 9.16 -14.94
C SER A 153 -24.60 10.24 -15.78
N SER A 154 -24.38 10.23 -17.04
CA SER A 154 -25.23 10.89 -17.98
C SER A 154 -26.59 10.23 -17.95
#